data_28b32eb93172132ee59ef44c2cba8158
#
_entry.id   28b32eb93172132ee59ef44c2cba8158
#
_cell.length_a   1.000
_cell.length_b   1.000
_cell.length_c   1.000
_cell.angle_alpha   90.00
_cell.angle_beta   90.00
_cell.angle_gamma   90.00
#
_symmetry.space_group_name_H-M   'P 1'
#
loop_
_entity.id
_entity.type
_entity.pdbx_description
1 polymer ?
#
loop_
_entity_poly.entity_id
_entity_poly.type
_entity_poly.pdbx_seq_one_letter_code
_entity_poly.pdbx_strand_id
1 'polypeptide(L)'
;MQRLLSTYLFVSRKLTPELLEQIAGAGFQGLEIFCARSHFEYSMKPEIRAMAGALEAHHLQLVSMHAPTSRDISAMRQSGMPLSICEVERVRRVEAMDELKRAIDVADDLPYARLVLHMGGSREMADPRKRDAAFSTLEHLILHAHHAGVTICVENTTSEMGDPAYLRAFVDETRLTGLRFNFDIGHAHLSDSPEDERIEKSFSPLRDLVSSVHLHDNHGEKDEHLPPYDGTIDWSVAIKTLQSASQTSLSMVLELKGKTGPEALTVAEQLAVARKSMDRFELAWSE
;
A
#
# COMPACT_ATOMS: atom_id res chain seq x y z
N MET A 1 -2.01 -19.48 -3.57
CA MET A 1 -1.69 -18.02 -3.42
C MET A 1 -1.09 -17.80 -2.05
N GLN A 2 -0.15 -16.86 -1.88
CA GLN A 2 0.40 -16.51 -0.55
C GLN A 2 -0.57 -15.55 0.15
N ARG A 3 -0.86 -15.82 1.44
CA ARG A 3 -1.73 -14.95 2.26
C ARG A 3 -0.93 -13.82 2.86
N LEU A 4 -1.18 -12.61 2.38
CA LEU A 4 -0.48 -11.40 2.79
C LEU A 4 -1.45 -10.44 3.48
N LEU A 5 -0.98 -9.81 4.56
CA LEU A 5 -1.76 -8.84 5.35
C LEU A 5 -1.00 -7.54 5.49
N SER A 6 -1.65 -6.42 5.20
CA SER A 6 -1.13 -5.10 5.57
C SER A 6 -1.31 -4.86 7.07
N THR A 7 -0.24 -4.42 7.74
CA THR A 7 -0.30 -4.04 9.15
C THR A 7 -1.07 -2.75 9.39
N TYR A 8 -1.58 -2.10 8.32
CA TYR A 8 -2.51 -0.97 8.42
C TYR A 8 -3.72 -1.29 9.32
N LEU A 9 -4.18 -2.55 9.31
CA LEU A 9 -5.20 -3.06 10.23
C LEU A 9 -4.90 -2.74 11.70
N PHE A 10 -3.63 -2.67 12.06
CA PHE A 10 -3.14 -2.47 13.43
C PHE A 10 -2.36 -1.16 13.61
N VAL A 11 -2.42 -0.23 12.66
CA VAL A 11 -1.58 0.98 12.64
C VAL A 11 -1.72 1.88 13.87
N SER A 12 -2.84 1.77 14.60
CA SER A 12 -3.08 2.53 15.85
C SER A 12 -2.33 1.99 17.08
N ARG A 13 -1.60 0.88 16.96
CA ARG A 13 -0.82 0.23 18.02
C ARG A 13 0.59 -0.09 17.55
N LYS A 14 1.52 -0.30 18.47
CA LYS A 14 2.88 -0.74 18.15
C LYS A 14 2.84 -2.17 17.58
N LEU A 15 3.61 -2.42 16.53
CA LEU A 15 3.85 -3.74 15.97
C LEU A 15 4.84 -4.48 16.89
N THR A 16 4.37 -5.52 17.56
CA THR A 16 5.14 -6.28 18.55
C THR A 16 5.31 -7.73 18.13
N PRO A 17 6.30 -8.48 18.68
CA PRO A 17 6.43 -9.92 18.42
C PRO A 17 5.17 -10.72 18.72
N GLU A 18 4.44 -10.37 19.77
CA GLU A 18 3.18 -11.04 20.16
C GLU A 18 2.07 -10.82 19.12
N LEU A 19 2.06 -9.63 18.47
CA LEU A 19 1.13 -9.36 17.39
C LEU A 19 1.51 -10.16 16.13
N LEU A 20 2.81 -10.28 15.82
CA LEU A 20 3.29 -11.12 14.73
C LEU A 20 2.95 -12.61 14.94
N GLU A 21 3.11 -13.12 16.17
CA GLU A 21 2.69 -14.48 16.52
C GLU A 21 1.20 -14.70 16.23
N GLN A 22 0.34 -13.75 16.62
CA GLN A 22 -1.10 -13.85 16.37
C GLN A 22 -1.42 -13.80 14.87
N ILE A 23 -0.74 -12.95 14.08
CA ILE A 23 -0.90 -12.88 12.63
C ILE A 23 -0.49 -14.20 11.97
N ALA A 24 0.66 -14.76 12.34
CA ALA A 24 1.11 -16.07 11.86
C ALA A 24 0.13 -17.18 12.25
N GLY A 25 -0.34 -17.17 13.52
CA GLY A 25 -1.34 -18.10 14.03
C GLY A 25 -2.70 -18.02 13.32
N ALA A 26 -3.03 -16.86 12.75
CA ALA A 26 -4.22 -16.69 11.91
C ALA A 26 -4.04 -17.22 10.47
N GLY A 27 -2.83 -17.72 10.11
CA GLY A 27 -2.54 -18.36 8.84
C GLY A 27 -2.01 -17.43 7.75
N PHE A 28 -1.63 -16.20 8.08
CA PHE A 28 -0.90 -15.33 7.16
C PHE A 28 0.57 -15.75 7.05
N GLN A 29 1.12 -15.65 5.86
CA GLN A 29 2.49 -16.10 5.52
C GLN A 29 3.43 -14.92 5.30
N GLY A 30 2.88 -13.73 5.08
CA GLY A 30 3.68 -12.55 4.87
C GLY A 30 2.91 -11.27 5.16
N LEU A 31 3.68 -10.19 5.23
CA LEU A 31 3.19 -8.88 5.62
C LEU A 31 3.59 -7.81 4.62
N GLU A 32 2.75 -6.80 4.56
CA GLU A 32 3.14 -5.44 4.24
C GLU A 32 3.16 -4.64 5.55
N ILE A 33 4.29 -3.99 5.86
CA ILE A 33 4.37 -3.10 7.03
C ILE A 33 4.01 -1.67 6.60
N PHE A 34 2.96 -1.11 7.22
CA PHE A 34 2.61 0.30 7.05
C PHE A 34 3.57 1.17 7.87
N CYS A 35 4.30 2.07 7.20
CA CYS A 35 5.29 2.94 7.82
C CYS A 35 4.64 4.09 8.60
N ALA A 36 4.48 3.89 9.89
CA ALA A 36 4.18 4.94 10.84
C ALA A 36 5.08 4.73 12.06
N ARG A 37 5.83 5.74 12.48
CA ARG A 37 6.85 5.58 13.55
C ARG A 37 6.29 5.10 14.88
N SER A 38 5.06 5.50 15.20
CA SER A 38 4.34 5.00 16.38
C SER A 38 3.95 3.52 16.28
N HIS A 39 3.84 2.99 15.05
CA HIS A 39 3.54 1.59 14.76
C HIS A 39 4.80 0.75 14.65
N PHE A 40 5.75 1.18 13.84
CA PHE A 40 7.06 0.58 13.64
C PHE A 40 8.11 1.68 13.48
N GLU A 41 9.10 1.73 14.39
CA GLU A 41 10.15 2.76 14.33
C GLU A 41 11.25 2.35 13.33
N TYR A 42 10.91 2.51 12.05
CA TYR A 42 11.75 2.11 10.91
C TYR A 42 13.00 2.99 10.71
N SER A 43 13.19 4.04 11.49
CA SER A 43 14.41 4.87 11.45
C SER A 43 15.52 4.39 12.38
N MET A 44 15.23 3.40 13.24
CA MET A 44 16.17 2.93 14.26
C MET A 44 16.63 1.49 13.98
N LYS A 45 17.91 1.30 13.64
CA LYS A 45 18.48 -0.04 13.33
C LYS A 45 18.20 -1.11 14.40
N PRO A 46 18.27 -0.82 15.72
CA PRO A 46 17.92 -1.83 16.73
C PRO A 46 16.48 -2.32 16.62
N GLU A 47 15.52 -1.43 16.35
CA GLU A 47 14.10 -1.78 16.18
C GLU A 47 13.89 -2.59 14.88
N ILE A 48 14.59 -2.22 13.80
CA ILE A 48 14.54 -2.96 12.51
C ILE A 48 15.07 -4.39 12.71
N ARG A 49 16.21 -4.56 13.37
CA ARG A 49 16.79 -5.89 13.64
C ARG A 49 15.95 -6.74 14.58
N ALA A 50 15.34 -6.11 15.60
CA ALA A 50 14.41 -6.79 16.48
C ALA A 50 13.18 -7.29 15.70
N MET A 51 12.66 -6.47 14.77
CA MET A 51 11.56 -6.84 13.87
C MET A 51 11.96 -7.99 12.94
N ALA A 52 13.15 -7.93 12.34
CA ALA A 52 13.68 -9.01 11.49
C ALA A 52 13.72 -10.35 12.23
N GLY A 53 14.28 -10.37 13.46
CA GLY A 53 14.30 -11.57 14.29
C GLY A 53 12.91 -12.07 14.68
N ALA A 54 11.97 -11.18 14.94
CA ALA A 54 10.60 -11.57 15.28
C ALA A 54 9.85 -12.15 14.06
N LEU A 55 10.02 -11.58 12.88
CA LEU A 55 9.44 -12.12 11.64
C LEU A 55 10.01 -13.52 11.32
N GLU A 56 11.32 -13.68 11.46
CA GLU A 56 11.99 -15.00 11.27
C GLU A 56 11.47 -16.03 12.26
N ALA A 57 11.35 -15.68 13.54
CA ALA A 57 10.85 -16.57 14.60
C ALA A 57 9.43 -17.08 14.35
N HIS A 58 8.59 -16.28 13.67
CA HIS A 58 7.22 -16.64 13.34
C HIS A 58 7.02 -17.07 11.88
N HIS A 59 8.11 -17.25 11.12
CA HIS A 59 8.10 -17.63 9.70
C HIS A 59 7.25 -16.71 8.82
N LEU A 60 7.22 -15.42 9.14
CA LEU A 60 6.56 -14.38 8.36
C LEU A 60 7.53 -13.70 7.41
N GLN A 61 7.15 -13.58 6.15
CA GLN A 61 7.93 -12.84 5.16
C GLN A 61 7.51 -11.37 5.12
N LEU A 62 8.44 -10.43 5.16
CA LEU A 62 8.16 -9.06 4.76
C LEU A 62 8.20 -8.97 3.23
N VAL A 63 7.04 -8.75 2.59
CA VAL A 63 6.95 -8.71 1.11
C VAL A 63 6.99 -7.30 0.57
N SER A 64 6.43 -6.35 1.31
CA SER A 64 6.38 -4.94 0.96
C SER A 64 6.33 -4.06 2.21
N MET A 65 6.65 -2.80 2.02
CA MET A 65 6.34 -1.75 2.97
C MET A 65 5.45 -0.71 2.29
N HIS A 66 4.44 -0.21 3.00
CA HIS A 66 3.70 0.97 2.58
C HIS A 66 4.42 2.21 3.11
N ALA A 67 4.76 3.13 2.24
CA ALA A 67 5.50 4.33 2.58
C ALA A 67 4.75 5.21 3.59
N PRO A 68 5.45 5.98 4.42
CA PRO A 68 4.82 6.87 5.36
C PRO A 68 4.04 7.96 4.63
N THR A 69 2.75 8.10 4.95
CA THR A 69 1.88 9.17 4.45
C THR A 69 1.97 10.44 5.30
N SER A 70 2.56 10.33 6.48
CA SER A 70 2.87 11.42 7.42
C SER A 70 4.05 11.01 8.29
N ARG A 71 4.71 11.98 8.94
CA ARG A 71 5.81 11.66 9.89
C ARG A 71 5.34 10.86 11.09
N ASP A 72 4.11 11.10 11.54
CA ASP A 72 3.46 10.41 12.65
C ASP A 72 1.94 10.50 12.47
N ILE A 73 1.22 9.44 12.84
CA ILE A 73 -0.26 9.41 12.80
C ILE A 73 -0.86 10.51 13.68
N SER A 74 -0.25 10.82 14.81
CA SER A 74 -0.65 11.94 15.69
C SER A 74 -0.44 13.30 15.00
N ALA A 75 0.65 13.48 14.28
CA ALA A 75 0.94 14.67 13.49
C ALA A 75 -0.03 14.85 12.34
N MET A 76 -0.45 13.78 11.67
CA MET A 76 -1.46 13.81 10.61
C MET A 76 -2.81 14.34 11.12
N ARG A 77 -3.21 13.94 12.35
CA ARG A 77 -4.44 14.43 12.99
C ARG A 77 -4.36 15.89 13.43
N GLN A 78 -3.17 16.38 13.77
CA GLN A 78 -2.95 17.73 14.31
C GLN A 78 -2.58 18.76 13.25
N SER A 79 -1.74 18.41 12.26
CA SER A 79 -1.20 19.36 11.28
C SER A 79 -1.85 19.27 9.91
N GLY A 80 -2.53 18.17 9.61
CA GLY A 80 -3.15 17.95 8.30
C GLY A 80 -2.19 17.95 7.11
N MET A 81 -0.86 17.88 7.37
CA MET A 81 0.16 17.97 6.32
C MET A 81 0.73 16.58 6.00
N PRO A 82 0.33 15.98 4.86
CA PRO A 82 0.87 14.72 4.40
C PRO A 82 2.35 14.87 3.97
N LEU A 83 3.08 13.78 4.00
CA LEU A 83 4.32 13.64 3.24
C LEU A 83 3.95 13.39 1.77
N SER A 84 4.41 14.27 0.88
CA SER A 84 4.05 14.17 -0.53
C SER A 84 5.28 14.29 -1.43
N ILE A 85 5.41 13.35 -2.36
CA ILE A 85 6.48 13.38 -3.37
C ILE A 85 6.25 14.46 -4.42
N CYS A 86 5.04 14.97 -4.55
CA CYS A 86 4.66 16.04 -5.47
C CYS A 86 4.67 17.45 -4.83
N GLU A 87 5.22 17.58 -3.63
CA GLU A 87 5.31 18.86 -2.93
C GLU A 87 6.18 19.87 -3.73
N VAL A 88 5.58 21.01 -4.06
CA VAL A 88 6.24 22.04 -4.84
C VAL A 88 7.30 22.77 -4.01
N GLU A 89 7.04 22.97 -2.73
CA GLU A 89 8.01 23.60 -1.83
C GLU A 89 9.20 22.65 -1.60
N ARG A 90 10.39 23.12 -2.03
CA ARG A 90 11.60 22.29 -2.02
C ARG A 90 11.94 21.70 -0.66
N VAL A 91 11.82 22.49 0.42
CA VAL A 91 12.18 22.03 1.77
C VAL A 91 11.32 20.84 2.16
N ARG A 92 10.01 20.97 2.00
CA ARG A 92 9.05 19.89 2.33
C ARG A 92 9.24 18.65 1.45
N ARG A 93 9.53 18.87 0.15
CA ARG A 93 9.80 17.76 -0.77
C ARG A 93 11.06 16.99 -0.38
N VAL A 94 12.14 17.69 0.02
CA VAL A 94 13.38 17.06 0.51
C VAL A 94 13.08 16.27 1.80
N GLU A 95 12.32 16.85 2.72
CA GLU A 95 11.91 16.16 3.96
C GLU A 95 11.10 14.90 3.67
N ALA A 96 10.15 14.96 2.73
CA ALA A 96 9.39 13.79 2.31
C ALA A 96 10.30 12.73 1.67
N MET A 97 11.19 13.13 0.78
CA MET A 97 12.14 12.24 0.13
C MET A 97 13.09 11.57 1.14
N ASP A 98 13.59 12.31 2.13
CA ASP A 98 14.46 11.76 3.17
C ASP A 98 13.72 10.73 4.06
N GLU A 99 12.44 10.96 4.32
CA GLU A 99 11.63 10.01 5.08
C GLU A 99 11.35 8.73 4.28
N LEU A 100 11.09 8.86 2.98
CA LEU A 100 10.92 7.72 2.08
C LEU A 100 12.22 6.91 1.94
N LYS A 101 13.37 7.58 1.86
CA LYS A 101 14.68 6.89 1.85
C LYS A 101 14.92 6.09 3.14
N ARG A 102 14.51 6.61 4.31
CA ARG A 102 14.60 5.82 5.56
C ARG A 102 13.77 4.54 5.50
N ALA A 103 12.58 4.60 4.87
CA ALA A 103 11.79 3.41 4.66
C ALA A 103 12.49 2.42 3.71
N ILE A 104 13.13 2.90 2.64
CA ILE A 104 13.92 2.07 1.72
C ILE A 104 15.12 1.43 2.46
N ASP A 105 15.84 2.21 3.29
CA ASP A 105 17.04 1.76 4.02
C ASP A 105 16.74 0.64 5.04
N VAL A 106 15.47 0.40 5.38
CA VAL A 106 15.07 -0.77 6.18
C VAL A 106 15.54 -2.06 5.51
N ALA A 107 15.56 -2.12 4.17
CA ALA A 107 15.97 -3.30 3.41
C ALA A 107 17.42 -3.76 3.69
N ASP A 108 18.29 -2.89 4.21
CA ASP A 108 19.66 -3.23 4.59
C ASP A 108 19.72 -4.26 5.74
N ASP A 109 18.81 -4.16 6.70
CA ASP A 109 18.76 -5.03 7.88
C ASP A 109 17.53 -5.97 7.87
N LEU A 110 16.47 -5.64 7.11
CA LEU A 110 15.25 -6.42 6.93
C LEU A 110 14.80 -6.36 5.47
N PRO A 111 15.28 -7.28 4.61
CA PRO A 111 14.98 -7.27 3.17
C PRO A 111 13.50 -7.39 2.84
N TYR A 112 13.05 -6.59 1.86
CA TYR A 112 11.70 -6.64 1.29
C TYR A 112 11.73 -6.22 -0.19
N ALA A 113 10.69 -6.57 -0.95
CA ALA A 113 10.74 -6.46 -2.41
C ALA A 113 10.18 -5.13 -2.95
N ARG A 114 9.20 -4.50 -2.28
CA ARG A 114 8.44 -3.36 -2.83
C ARG A 114 8.17 -2.30 -1.78
N LEU A 115 8.36 -1.02 -2.15
CA LEU A 115 7.84 0.12 -1.40
C LEU A 115 6.64 0.67 -2.16
N VAL A 116 5.46 0.53 -1.58
CA VAL A 116 4.21 1.14 -2.09
C VAL A 116 4.14 2.59 -1.61
N LEU A 117 3.80 3.51 -2.50
CA LEU A 117 3.65 4.92 -2.17
C LEU A 117 2.59 5.63 -3.02
N HIS A 118 1.99 6.69 -2.48
CA HIS A 118 1.05 7.55 -3.22
C HIS A 118 1.78 8.65 -4.00
N MET A 119 1.25 9.02 -5.17
CA MET A 119 1.77 10.16 -5.93
C MET A 119 1.60 11.49 -5.17
N GLY A 120 0.62 11.58 -4.30
CA GLY A 120 0.32 12.76 -3.50
C GLY A 120 -0.69 12.47 -2.41
N GLY A 121 -1.28 13.49 -1.80
CA GLY A 121 -2.37 13.33 -0.82
C GLY A 121 -3.69 12.97 -1.48
N SER A 122 -4.69 12.55 -0.68
CA SER A 122 -6.01 12.09 -1.15
C SER A 122 -6.84 13.15 -1.92
N ARG A 123 -6.46 14.42 -1.87
CA ARG A 123 -7.10 15.53 -2.60
C ARG A 123 -6.12 16.27 -3.49
N GLU A 124 -5.08 15.59 -3.96
CA GLU A 124 -4.03 16.20 -4.76
C GLU A 124 -4.54 16.51 -6.17
N MET A 125 -4.63 17.80 -6.48
CA MET A 125 -4.99 18.27 -7.82
C MET A 125 -3.79 18.20 -8.76
N ALA A 126 -4.01 17.84 -10.01
CA ALA A 126 -2.97 17.82 -11.03
C ALA A 126 -2.48 19.25 -11.34
N ASP A 127 -1.17 19.44 -11.27
CA ASP A 127 -0.49 20.71 -11.56
C ASP A 127 0.88 20.37 -12.20
N PRO A 128 1.28 21.06 -13.29
CA PRO A 128 2.57 20.80 -13.95
C PRO A 128 3.77 20.88 -12.99
N ARG A 129 3.79 21.81 -12.03
CA ARG A 129 4.87 21.93 -11.06
C ARG A 129 4.93 20.77 -10.09
N LYS A 130 3.76 20.25 -9.69
CA LYS A 130 3.66 19.05 -8.87
C LYS A 130 4.12 17.81 -9.63
N ARG A 131 3.77 17.73 -10.91
CA ARG A 131 4.25 16.68 -11.81
C ARG A 131 5.78 16.69 -11.94
N ASP A 132 6.40 17.85 -12.14
CA ASP A 132 7.86 17.99 -12.19
C ASP A 132 8.51 17.64 -10.84
N ALA A 133 7.87 18.03 -9.74
CA ALA A 133 8.31 17.67 -8.38
C ALA A 133 8.27 16.17 -8.14
N ALA A 134 7.17 15.50 -8.54
CA ALA A 134 7.03 14.06 -8.45
C ALA A 134 8.05 13.33 -9.32
N PHE A 135 8.27 13.78 -10.56
CA PHE A 135 9.28 13.22 -11.45
C PHE A 135 10.68 13.27 -10.82
N SER A 136 11.11 14.46 -10.39
CA SER A 136 12.42 14.61 -9.74
C SER A 136 12.58 13.76 -8.49
N THR A 137 11.53 13.64 -7.68
CA THR A 137 11.56 12.82 -6.46
C THR A 137 11.64 11.34 -6.79
N LEU A 138 10.80 10.85 -7.72
CA LEU A 138 10.78 9.44 -8.11
C LEU A 138 12.08 9.01 -8.78
N GLU A 139 12.70 9.86 -9.62
CA GLU A 139 13.99 9.58 -10.22
C GLU A 139 15.06 9.29 -9.15
N HIS A 140 15.13 10.10 -8.10
CA HIS A 140 16.04 9.90 -6.98
C HIS A 140 15.68 8.67 -6.12
N LEU A 141 14.40 8.45 -5.86
CA LEU A 141 13.96 7.30 -5.06
C LEU A 141 14.17 5.98 -5.78
N ILE A 142 13.90 5.90 -7.09
CA ILE A 142 14.12 4.69 -7.89
C ILE A 142 15.61 4.30 -7.88
N LEU A 143 16.49 5.28 -8.05
CA LEU A 143 17.94 5.02 -8.00
C LEU A 143 18.36 4.51 -6.61
N HIS A 144 17.87 5.15 -5.54
CA HIS A 144 18.17 4.74 -4.17
C HIS A 144 17.63 3.34 -3.87
N ALA A 145 16.37 3.08 -4.23
CA ALA A 145 15.71 1.80 -4.03
C ALA A 145 16.37 0.66 -4.82
N HIS A 146 16.85 0.93 -6.03
CA HIS A 146 17.57 -0.05 -6.84
C HIS A 146 18.82 -0.57 -6.12
N HIS A 147 19.56 0.30 -5.43
CA HIS A 147 20.75 -0.11 -4.64
C HIS A 147 20.37 -1.00 -3.44
N ALA A 148 19.19 -0.79 -2.86
CA ALA A 148 18.67 -1.60 -1.76
C ALA A 148 17.92 -2.87 -2.22
N GLY A 149 17.81 -3.11 -3.53
CA GLY A 149 17.04 -4.23 -4.08
C GLY A 149 15.52 -4.06 -3.97
N VAL A 150 15.04 -2.84 -3.75
CA VAL A 150 13.62 -2.50 -3.57
C VAL A 150 13.05 -1.91 -4.86
N THR A 151 11.84 -2.30 -5.23
CA THR A 151 11.08 -1.72 -6.34
C THR A 151 10.08 -0.68 -5.81
N ILE A 152 10.08 0.51 -6.40
CA ILE A 152 9.06 1.54 -6.10
C ILE A 152 7.77 1.17 -6.83
N CYS A 153 6.67 1.09 -6.08
CA CYS A 153 5.32 0.84 -6.60
C CYS A 153 4.43 2.04 -6.28
N VAL A 154 4.05 2.80 -7.31
CA VAL A 154 3.08 3.90 -7.12
C VAL A 154 1.68 3.31 -7.10
N GLU A 155 0.88 3.78 -6.14
CA GLU A 155 -0.49 3.32 -5.97
C GLU A 155 -1.50 4.27 -6.63
N ASN A 156 -2.53 3.70 -7.26
CA ASN A 156 -3.68 4.49 -7.68
C ASN A 156 -4.48 4.94 -6.45
N THR A 157 -4.86 6.21 -6.46
CA THR A 157 -5.67 6.83 -5.40
C THR A 157 -6.83 7.60 -6.00
N THR A 158 -7.72 8.10 -5.16
CA THR A 158 -8.88 8.92 -5.57
C THR A 158 -8.52 10.36 -5.95
N SER A 159 -7.23 10.73 -5.90
CA SER A 159 -6.75 12.07 -6.31
C SER A 159 -6.53 12.15 -7.82
N GLU A 160 -6.55 13.35 -8.40
CA GLU A 160 -6.24 13.53 -9.83
C GLU A 160 -4.83 13.03 -10.19
N MET A 161 -3.84 13.22 -9.32
CA MET A 161 -2.47 12.73 -9.56
C MET A 161 -2.32 11.22 -9.33
N GLY A 162 -3.26 10.59 -8.62
CA GLY A 162 -3.33 9.15 -8.41
C GLY A 162 -4.27 8.43 -9.37
N ASP A 163 -4.93 9.16 -10.28
CA ASP A 163 -5.79 8.55 -11.30
C ASP A 163 -4.98 7.61 -12.22
N PRO A 164 -5.46 6.39 -12.52
CA PRO A 164 -4.73 5.42 -13.32
C PRO A 164 -4.31 5.90 -14.71
N ALA A 165 -5.16 6.67 -15.39
CA ALA A 165 -4.81 7.22 -16.70
C ALA A 165 -3.76 8.32 -16.59
N TYR A 166 -3.82 9.15 -15.54
CA TYR A 166 -2.78 10.12 -15.24
C TYR A 166 -1.45 9.46 -14.92
N LEU A 167 -1.44 8.43 -14.07
CA LEU A 167 -0.25 7.66 -13.72
C LEU A 167 0.39 7.02 -14.96
N ARG A 168 -0.43 6.46 -15.86
CA ARG A 168 0.06 5.91 -17.14
C ARG A 168 0.69 6.98 -18.01
N ALA A 169 0.00 8.08 -18.24
CA ALA A 169 0.53 9.21 -19.03
C ALA A 169 1.83 9.76 -18.42
N PHE A 170 1.91 9.85 -17.09
CA PHE A 170 3.11 10.27 -16.38
C PHE A 170 4.32 9.38 -16.71
N VAL A 171 4.15 8.05 -16.64
CA VAL A 171 5.24 7.10 -16.93
C VAL A 171 5.63 7.13 -18.39
N ASP A 172 4.66 7.15 -19.31
CA ASP A 172 4.91 7.17 -20.75
C ASP A 172 5.68 8.42 -21.19
N GLU A 173 5.34 9.59 -20.63
CA GLU A 173 6.00 10.86 -20.96
C GLU A 173 7.36 11.02 -20.26
N THR A 174 7.49 10.61 -19.01
CA THR A 174 8.76 10.74 -18.26
C THR A 174 9.75 9.64 -18.57
N ARG A 175 9.28 8.51 -19.11
CA ARG A 175 10.08 7.31 -19.42
C ARG A 175 10.85 6.79 -18.20
N LEU A 176 10.30 6.97 -17.00
CA LEU A 176 10.86 6.40 -15.77
C LEU A 176 10.85 4.89 -15.85
N THR A 177 12.04 4.30 -15.93
CA THR A 177 12.23 2.85 -15.88
C THR A 177 12.40 2.39 -14.44
N GLY A 178 11.98 1.15 -14.14
CA GLY A 178 12.09 0.60 -12.77
C GLY A 178 10.90 0.91 -11.87
N LEU A 179 9.95 1.75 -12.30
CA LEU A 179 8.69 1.98 -11.61
C LEU A 179 7.72 0.83 -11.87
N ARG A 180 6.92 0.48 -10.87
CA ARG A 180 5.78 -0.43 -10.96
C ARG A 180 4.57 0.22 -10.29
N PHE A 181 3.43 -0.44 -10.41
CA PHE A 181 2.20 0.01 -9.74
C PHE A 181 1.73 -1.02 -8.72
N ASN A 182 1.22 -0.49 -7.61
CA ASN A 182 0.31 -1.17 -6.72
C ASN A 182 -1.11 -0.80 -7.15
N PHE A 183 -1.93 -1.79 -7.49
CA PHE A 183 -3.31 -1.52 -7.86
C PHE A 183 -4.22 -1.70 -6.65
N ASP A 184 -4.77 -0.61 -6.16
CA ASP A 184 -5.76 -0.62 -5.09
C ASP A 184 -7.17 -0.74 -5.68
N ILE A 185 -7.84 -1.84 -5.35
CA ILE A 185 -9.19 -2.16 -5.86
C ILE A 185 -10.23 -1.24 -5.23
N GLY A 186 -10.12 -0.95 -3.95
CA GLY A 186 -11.06 -0.07 -3.26
C GLY A 186 -11.01 1.35 -3.79
N HIS A 187 -9.82 1.88 -4.04
CA HIS A 187 -9.66 3.18 -4.69
C HIS A 187 -10.22 3.18 -6.12
N ALA A 188 -10.02 2.10 -6.87
CA ALA A 188 -10.60 1.96 -8.21
C ALA A 188 -12.13 1.96 -8.18
N HIS A 189 -12.75 1.36 -7.16
CA HIS A 189 -14.21 1.36 -6.97
C HIS A 189 -14.78 2.74 -6.65
N LEU A 190 -13.96 3.69 -6.19
CA LEU A 190 -14.34 5.08 -5.92
C LEU A 190 -14.16 6.00 -7.14
N SER A 191 -13.76 5.48 -8.31
CA SER A 191 -13.58 6.29 -9.52
C SER A 191 -14.92 6.81 -10.05
N ASP A 192 -14.87 7.90 -10.82
CA ASP A 192 -16.05 8.55 -11.43
C ASP A 192 -16.64 7.76 -12.62
N SER A 193 -16.07 6.60 -12.96
CA SER A 193 -16.56 5.72 -14.03
C SER A 193 -17.90 5.07 -13.65
N PRO A 194 -18.72 4.61 -14.62
CA PRO A 194 -19.87 3.76 -14.35
C PRO A 194 -19.49 2.58 -13.43
N GLU A 195 -20.34 2.24 -12.49
CA GLU A 195 -20.04 1.30 -11.40
C GLU A 195 -19.55 -0.05 -11.90
N ASP A 196 -20.19 -0.59 -12.94
CA ASP A 196 -19.86 -1.87 -13.58
C ASP A 196 -18.54 -1.86 -14.38
N GLU A 197 -17.98 -0.68 -14.67
CA GLU A 197 -16.73 -0.52 -15.44
C GLU A 197 -15.56 0.00 -14.60
N ARG A 198 -15.78 0.45 -13.37
CA ARG A 198 -14.78 1.15 -12.54
C ARG A 198 -13.47 0.39 -12.40
N ILE A 199 -13.53 -0.88 -12.06
CA ILE A 199 -12.35 -1.71 -11.82
C ILE A 199 -11.56 -1.91 -13.11
N GLU A 200 -12.21 -2.33 -14.19
CA GLU A 200 -11.54 -2.59 -15.49
C GLU A 200 -10.96 -1.31 -16.08
N LYS A 201 -11.70 -0.20 -16.08
CA LYS A 201 -11.20 1.09 -16.58
C LYS A 201 -10.02 1.62 -15.80
N SER A 202 -10.02 1.44 -14.48
CA SER A 202 -8.89 1.83 -13.63
C SER A 202 -7.69 0.91 -13.80
N PHE A 203 -7.91 -0.39 -13.99
CA PHE A 203 -6.84 -1.37 -14.15
C PHE A 203 -6.16 -1.32 -15.52
N SER A 204 -6.96 -1.17 -16.58
CA SER A 204 -6.50 -1.28 -17.97
C SER A 204 -5.27 -0.43 -18.31
N PRO A 205 -5.17 0.87 -17.90
CA PRO A 205 -3.99 1.68 -18.18
C PRO A 205 -2.71 1.17 -17.51
N LEU A 206 -2.81 0.48 -16.38
CA LEU A 206 -1.69 0.07 -15.55
C LEU A 206 -1.31 -1.41 -15.72
N ARG A 207 -2.11 -2.20 -16.41
CA ARG A 207 -2.10 -3.68 -16.49
C ARG A 207 -0.71 -4.31 -16.68
N ASP A 208 0.13 -3.72 -17.52
CA ASP A 208 1.46 -4.24 -17.87
C ASP A 208 2.53 -3.91 -16.83
N LEU A 209 2.25 -2.98 -15.92
CA LEU A 209 3.18 -2.48 -14.89
C LEU A 209 2.72 -2.79 -13.45
N VAL A 210 1.51 -3.34 -13.25
CA VAL A 210 1.05 -3.76 -11.91
C VAL A 210 1.88 -4.94 -11.42
N SER A 211 2.39 -4.86 -10.20
CA SER A 211 3.17 -5.91 -9.53
C SER A 211 2.63 -6.31 -8.16
N SER A 212 1.79 -5.47 -7.57
CA SER A 212 1.08 -5.75 -6.32
C SER A 212 -0.33 -5.17 -6.35
N VAL A 213 -1.18 -5.65 -5.46
CA VAL A 213 -2.59 -5.30 -5.37
C VAL A 213 -2.97 -5.16 -3.90
N HIS A 214 -3.67 -4.08 -3.55
CA HIS A 214 -4.39 -3.98 -2.28
C HIS A 214 -5.82 -4.48 -2.45
N LEU A 215 -6.21 -5.38 -1.55
CA LEU A 215 -7.53 -5.99 -1.51
C LEU A 215 -8.31 -5.41 -0.33
N HIS A 216 -9.31 -4.62 -0.61
CA HIS A 216 -10.32 -4.18 0.34
C HIS A 216 -11.59 -3.77 -0.39
N ASP A 217 -12.67 -3.57 0.34
CA ASP A 217 -13.98 -3.21 -0.18
C ASP A 217 -14.45 -1.87 0.36
N ASN A 218 -15.46 -1.30 -0.25
CA ASN A 218 -16.19 -0.12 0.20
C ASN A 218 -17.57 -0.06 -0.49
N HIS A 219 -18.39 0.93 -0.12
CA HIS A 219 -19.72 1.12 -0.69
C HIS A 219 -19.77 2.10 -1.87
N GLY A 220 -18.62 2.44 -2.47
CA GLY A 220 -18.54 3.33 -3.63
C GLY A 220 -18.62 4.83 -3.30
N GLU A 221 -18.61 5.21 -2.02
CA GLU A 221 -18.71 6.61 -1.58
C GLU A 221 -17.50 7.09 -0.77
N LYS A 222 -16.90 6.20 -0.01
CA LYS A 222 -15.78 6.49 0.91
C LYS A 222 -14.78 5.36 0.89
N ASP A 223 -13.52 5.70 1.15
CA ASP A 223 -12.46 4.77 1.36
C ASP A 223 -12.56 4.14 2.76
N GLU A 224 -13.30 3.01 2.82
CA GLU A 224 -13.68 2.37 4.08
C GLU A 224 -12.72 1.26 4.50
N HIS A 225 -11.95 0.69 3.57
CA HIS A 225 -11.10 -0.49 3.78
C HIS A 225 -11.84 -1.65 4.48
N LEU A 226 -13.05 -1.97 3.98
CA LEU A 226 -13.84 -3.10 4.45
C LEU A 226 -13.22 -4.43 3.99
N PRO A 227 -13.51 -5.54 4.69
CA PRO A 227 -13.18 -6.86 4.19
C PRO A 227 -13.77 -7.09 2.78
N PRO A 228 -13.03 -7.74 1.85
CA PRO A 228 -13.59 -8.19 0.58
C PRO A 228 -14.97 -8.87 0.75
N TYR A 229 -15.93 -8.47 -0.06
CA TYR A 229 -17.35 -8.87 -0.07
C TYR A 229 -18.24 -8.28 1.04
N ASP A 230 -17.74 -7.35 1.84
CA ASP A 230 -18.55 -6.63 2.84
C ASP A 230 -19.01 -5.26 2.35
N GLY A 231 -18.57 -4.82 1.17
CA GLY A 231 -19.03 -3.63 0.45
C GLY A 231 -19.82 -3.98 -0.82
N THR A 232 -19.67 -3.16 -1.86
CA THR A 232 -20.43 -3.27 -3.12
C THR A 232 -19.57 -3.62 -4.33
N ILE A 233 -18.28 -3.91 -4.17
CA ILE A 233 -17.42 -4.34 -5.28
C ILE A 233 -17.91 -5.68 -5.84
N ASP A 234 -18.11 -5.75 -7.16
CA ASP A 234 -18.29 -7.04 -7.85
C ASP A 234 -16.96 -7.79 -7.92
N TRP A 235 -16.74 -8.67 -6.95
CA TRP A 235 -15.51 -9.45 -6.84
C TRP A 235 -15.33 -10.45 -7.99
N SER A 236 -16.38 -10.84 -8.70
CA SER A 236 -16.25 -11.69 -9.88
C SER A 236 -15.62 -10.92 -11.05
N VAL A 237 -15.98 -9.65 -11.22
CA VAL A 237 -15.36 -8.74 -12.19
C VAL A 237 -13.94 -8.40 -11.76
N ALA A 238 -13.74 -8.04 -10.49
CA ALA A 238 -12.43 -7.69 -9.96
C ALA A 238 -11.40 -8.82 -10.16
N ILE A 239 -11.75 -10.05 -9.81
CA ILE A 239 -10.88 -11.22 -9.96
C ILE A 239 -10.52 -11.46 -11.43
N LYS A 240 -11.50 -11.45 -12.35
CA LYS A 240 -11.24 -11.59 -13.79
C LYS A 240 -10.32 -10.50 -14.32
N THR A 241 -10.52 -9.28 -13.86
CA THR A 241 -9.68 -8.13 -14.23
C THR A 241 -8.23 -8.36 -13.75
N LEU A 242 -8.02 -8.74 -12.49
CA LEU A 242 -6.69 -9.03 -11.96
C LEU A 242 -6.02 -10.23 -12.66
N GLN A 243 -6.76 -11.28 -12.99
CA GLN A 243 -6.25 -12.43 -13.73
C GLN A 243 -5.80 -12.07 -15.16
N SER A 244 -6.25 -10.94 -15.70
CA SER A 244 -5.81 -10.40 -16.98
C SER A 244 -4.47 -9.67 -16.94
N ALA A 245 -3.85 -9.51 -15.75
CA ALA A 245 -2.56 -8.86 -15.60
C ALA A 245 -1.48 -9.52 -16.46
N SER A 246 -0.54 -8.71 -16.96
CA SER A 246 0.59 -9.22 -17.74
C SER A 246 1.64 -9.94 -16.90
N GLN A 247 1.66 -9.67 -15.58
CA GLN A 247 2.55 -10.33 -14.62
C GLN A 247 1.96 -11.69 -14.23
N THR A 248 2.79 -12.73 -14.26
CA THR A 248 2.38 -14.11 -13.90
C THR A 248 2.19 -14.31 -12.39
N SER A 249 2.66 -13.36 -11.56
CA SER A 249 2.55 -13.43 -10.10
C SER A 249 2.37 -12.03 -9.53
N LEU A 250 1.15 -11.73 -9.09
CA LEU A 250 0.83 -10.52 -8.33
C LEU A 250 0.96 -10.81 -6.83
N SER A 251 1.56 -9.88 -6.07
CA SER A 251 1.42 -9.88 -4.62
C SER A 251 0.09 -9.26 -4.22
N MET A 252 -0.80 -10.07 -3.65
CA MET A 252 -2.12 -9.62 -3.22
C MET A 252 -2.14 -9.44 -1.72
N VAL A 253 -2.22 -8.20 -1.27
CA VAL A 253 -2.16 -7.81 0.14
C VAL A 253 -3.53 -7.39 0.61
N LEU A 254 -4.04 -8.04 1.65
CA LEU A 254 -5.29 -7.64 2.30
C LEU A 254 -5.03 -6.39 3.14
N GLU A 255 -5.62 -5.26 2.76
CA GLU A 255 -5.44 -3.98 3.42
C GLU A 255 -6.74 -3.51 4.08
N LEU A 256 -6.93 -3.85 5.33
CA LEU A 256 -8.12 -3.52 6.10
C LEU A 256 -7.86 -2.39 7.09
N LYS A 257 -8.91 -1.70 7.48
CA LYS A 257 -8.87 -0.65 8.51
C LYS A 257 -9.41 -1.15 9.84
N GLY A 258 -8.58 -1.09 10.87
CA GLY A 258 -9.00 -1.40 12.22
C GLY A 258 -9.96 -0.35 12.78
N LYS A 259 -11.08 -0.79 13.35
CA LYS A 259 -11.98 0.09 14.10
C LYS A 259 -11.32 0.53 15.40
N THR A 260 -11.51 1.78 15.77
CA THR A 260 -11.02 2.37 17.03
C THR A 260 -12.21 2.82 17.88
N GLY A 261 -12.01 2.91 19.21
CA GLY A 261 -13.06 3.35 20.14
C GLY A 261 -13.85 2.19 20.77
N PRO A 262 -15.04 2.45 21.33
CA PRO A 262 -15.82 1.48 22.07
C PRO A 262 -16.24 0.23 21.28
N GLU A 263 -16.33 0.34 19.95
CA GLU A 263 -16.67 -0.75 19.03
C GLU A 263 -15.45 -1.44 18.41
N ALA A 264 -14.24 -1.16 18.94
CA ALA A 264 -13.03 -1.78 18.44
C ALA A 264 -13.03 -3.28 18.72
N LEU A 265 -12.81 -4.06 17.68
CA LEU A 265 -12.61 -5.50 17.80
C LEU A 265 -11.26 -5.80 18.47
N THR A 266 -11.18 -6.90 19.20
CA THR A 266 -9.91 -7.44 19.67
C THR A 266 -9.02 -7.84 18.49
N VAL A 267 -7.71 -8.02 18.71
CA VAL A 267 -6.79 -8.49 17.67
C VAL A 267 -7.26 -9.83 17.09
N ALA A 268 -7.68 -10.75 17.95
CA ALA A 268 -8.14 -12.08 17.53
C ALA A 268 -9.39 -11.99 16.63
N GLU A 269 -10.34 -11.12 16.96
CA GLU A 269 -11.54 -10.91 16.15
C GLU A 269 -11.21 -10.24 14.81
N GLN A 270 -10.32 -9.24 14.79
CA GLN A 270 -9.86 -8.60 13.56
C GLN A 270 -9.16 -9.60 12.64
N LEU A 271 -8.29 -10.45 13.19
CA LEU A 271 -7.60 -11.50 12.45
C LEU A 271 -8.56 -12.60 11.96
N ALA A 272 -9.59 -12.93 12.73
CA ALA A 272 -10.62 -13.89 12.30
C ALA A 272 -11.42 -13.35 11.10
N VAL A 273 -11.75 -12.06 11.10
CA VAL A 273 -12.38 -11.37 9.96
C VAL A 273 -11.45 -11.39 8.75
N ALA A 274 -10.20 -10.97 8.91
CA ALA A 274 -9.21 -10.93 7.84
C ALA A 274 -8.99 -12.32 7.22
N ARG A 275 -8.86 -13.37 8.05
CA ARG A 275 -8.72 -14.74 7.59
C ARG A 275 -9.93 -15.21 6.78
N LYS A 276 -11.14 -14.99 7.31
CA LYS A 276 -12.39 -15.37 6.62
C LYS A 276 -12.51 -14.69 5.25
N SER A 277 -12.08 -13.46 5.15
CA SER A 277 -12.06 -12.69 3.90
C SER A 277 -11.10 -13.29 2.89
N MET A 278 -9.89 -13.64 3.33
CA MET A 278 -8.90 -14.31 2.46
C MET A 278 -9.36 -15.71 2.04
N ASP A 279 -9.95 -16.50 2.94
CA ASP A 279 -10.51 -17.83 2.60
C ASP A 279 -11.54 -17.72 1.46
N ARG A 280 -12.42 -16.69 1.52
CA ARG A 280 -13.43 -16.45 0.49
C ARG A 280 -12.81 -15.96 -0.83
N PHE A 281 -11.84 -15.06 -0.76
CA PHE A 281 -11.14 -14.56 -1.93
C PHE A 281 -10.35 -15.66 -2.65
N GLU A 282 -9.62 -16.50 -1.92
CA GLU A 282 -8.85 -17.62 -2.48
C GLU A 282 -9.74 -18.64 -3.18
N LEU A 283 -10.90 -18.93 -2.60
CA LEU A 283 -11.87 -19.83 -3.23
C LEU A 283 -12.32 -19.30 -4.59
N ALA A 284 -12.75 -18.04 -4.62
CA ALA A 284 -13.21 -17.38 -5.85
C ALA A 284 -12.06 -17.17 -6.88
N TRP A 285 -10.82 -16.99 -6.42
CA TRP A 285 -9.65 -16.89 -7.30
C TRP A 285 -9.32 -18.18 -8.02
N SER A 286 -9.68 -19.33 -7.44
CA SER A 286 -9.36 -20.66 -7.93
C SER A 286 -10.43 -21.23 -8.89
N GLU A 287 -11.60 -20.61 -8.97
CA GLU A 287 -12.69 -20.93 -9.90
C GLU A 287 -12.46 -20.33 -11.30
#